data_87161975b25138b5345b079d3c5ad606
#
_entry.id   87161975b25138b5345b079d3c5ad606
#
_cell.length_a   1.000
_cell.length_b   1.000
_cell.length_c   1.000
_cell.angle_alpha   90.00
_cell.angle_beta   90.00
_cell.angle_gamma   90.00
#
_symmetry.space_group_name_H-M   'P 1'
#
loop_
_entity.id
_entity.type
_entity.pdbx_description
1 polymer ?
#
loop_
_entity_poly.entity_id
_entity_poly.type
_entity_poly.pdbx_seq_one_letter_code
_entity_poly.pdbx_strand_id
1 'polypeptide(L)'
;MPVTLATDRFPDGIPSAVRRHGRVLDPSFLEPGDLILVALHKPGWLQRRIQRTQGQLFEWDHARWHHALVSGGGTEVCEALLTGVVASQYWDYMAGAHDFKVRRIKNATSEVRTRVAYYAATLSRTAYGFGAILRIKNAIDDNDPWKRSLLRSRGVICSQLYFEACMRAGILLGAIPADRVTPAHLSASKQMDDVPLQWIELKTQSV
;
A
#
# COMPACT_ATOMS: atom_id res chain seq x y z
N MET A 1 -21.46 22.68 -5.38
CA MET A 1 -22.68 21.86 -5.54
C MET A 1 -22.38 20.53 -4.86
N PRO A 2 -23.27 19.99 -3.98
CA PRO A 2 -23.04 18.68 -3.39
C PRO A 2 -23.11 17.63 -4.51
N VAL A 3 -22.03 16.89 -4.71
CA VAL A 3 -22.01 15.74 -5.61
C VAL A 3 -22.89 14.69 -4.98
N THR A 4 -24.06 14.42 -5.57
CA THR A 4 -24.90 13.30 -5.17
C THR A 4 -24.13 12.04 -5.56
N LEU A 5 -23.78 11.21 -4.57
CA LEU A 5 -23.19 9.90 -4.81
C LEU A 5 -24.12 9.08 -5.70
N ALA A 6 -23.69 8.84 -6.93
CA ALA A 6 -24.25 7.74 -7.70
C ALA A 6 -23.85 6.45 -6.95
N THR A 7 -24.84 5.70 -6.51
CA THR A 7 -24.68 4.39 -5.84
C THR A 7 -23.87 3.40 -6.69
N ASP A 8 -23.74 3.68 -7.98
CA ASP A 8 -23.04 2.91 -8.99
C ASP A 8 -21.51 2.83 -8.78
N ARG A 9 -20.93 3.75 -7.97
CA ARG A 9 -19.49 3.74 -7.63
C ARG A 9 -19.13 2.73 -6.52
N PHE A 10 -20.13 2.18 -5.85
CA PHE A 10 -19.98 1.26 -4.72
C PHE A 10 -20.96 0.10 -4.84
N PRO A 11 -20.70 -0.85 -5.77
CA PRO A 11 -21.65 -1.92 -6.11
C PRO A 11 -22.04 -2.79 -4.92
N ASP A 12 -21.12 -3.01 -3.97
CA ASP A 12 -21.35 -3.86 -2.79
C ASP A 12 -21.83 -3.06 -1.55
N GLY A 13 -22.13 -1.76 -1.73
CA GLY A 13 -22.49 -0.86 -0.64
C GLY A 13 -21.30 -0.43 0.21
N ILE A 14 -21.46 0.66 0.96
CA ILE A 14 -20.43 1.22 1.81
C ILE A 14 -20.54 0.62 3.21
N PRO A 15 -19.46 0.05 3.80
CA PRO A 15 -19.49 -0.48 5.16
C PRO A 15 -19.96 0.54 6.20
N SER A 16 -20.71 0.09 7.22
CA SER A 16 -21.27 0.97 8.25
C SER A 16 -20.21 1.78 9.02
N ALA A 17 -19.01 1.22 9.20
CA ALA A 17 -17.89 1.91 9.83
C ALA A 17 -17.41 3.11 9.00
N VAL A 18 -17.35 2.96 7.67
CA VAL A 18 -16.97 4.02 6.73
C VAL A 18 -18.09 5.09 6.68
N ARG A 19 -19.36 4.67 6.68
CA ARG A 19 -20.51 5.61 6.76
C ARG A 19 -20.44 6.46 8.03
N ARG A 20 -20.14 5.86 9.19
CA ARG A 20 -19.96 6.59 10.45
C ARG A 20 -18.78 7.56 10.44
N HIS A 21 -17.72 7.24 9.67
CA HIS A 21 -16.60 8.16 9.47
C HIS A 21 -16.99 9.40 8.65
N GLY A 22 -18.03 9.31 7.84
CA GLY A 22 -18.63 10.42 7.09
C GLY A 22 -17.95 10.76 5.78
N ARG A 23 -16.85 10.11 5.41
CA ARG A 23 -16.15 10.31 4.12
C ARG A 23 -15.44 9.05 3.64
N VAL A 24 -15.22 9.00 2.34
CA VAL A 24 -14.49 7.92 1.67
C VAL A 24 -13.62 8.49 0.55
N LEU A 25 -12.48 7.87 0.24
CA LEU A 25 -11.73 8.22 -0.96
C LEU A 25 -12.59 7.98 -2.20
N ASP A 26 -12.57 8.92 -3.14
CA ASP A 26 -13.25 8.75 -4.42
C ASP A 26 -12.54 7.65 -5.23
N PRO A 27 -13.19 6.52 -5.51
CA PRO A 27 -12.56 5.45 -6.27
C PRO A 27 -12.26 5.84 -7.72
N SER A 28 -12.87 6.90 -8.23
CA SER A 28 -12.72 7.29 -9.65
C SER A 28 -11.36 7.87 -10.00
N PHE A 29 -10.59 8.37 -9.01
CA PHE A 29 -9.24 8.87 -9.27
C PHE A 29 -8.16 7.79 -9.14
N LEU A 30 -8.49 6.66 -8.52
CA LEU A 30 -7.58 5.52 -8.40
C LEU A 30 -7.48 4.76 -9.72
N GLU A 31 -6.27 4.64 -10.22
CA GLU A 31 -6.00 3.86 -11.42
C GLU A 31 -5.38 2.50 -11.08
N PRO A 32 -5.59 1.47 -11.93
CA PRO A 32 -4.88 0.21 -11.77
C PRO A 32 -3.36 0.43 -11.65
N GLY A 33 -2.71 -0.24 -10.72
CA GLY A 33 -1.27 -0.12 -10.48
C GLY A 33 -0.84 1.10 -9.65
N ASP A 34 -1.76 1.93 -9.17
CA ASP A 34 -1.43 2.94 -8.16
C ASP A 34 -0.99 2.27 -6.86
N LEU A 35 0.00 2.85 -6.22
CA LEU A 35 0.42 2.49 -4.88
C LEU A 35 -0.40 3.28 -3.85
N ILE A 36 -1.04 2.57 -2.93
CA ILE A 36 -1.71 3.19 -1.78
C ILE A 36 -0.90 2.85 -0.53
N LEU A 37 -0.33 3.85 0.11
CA LEU A 37 0.37 3.73 1.38
C LEU A 37 -0.59 4.07 2.53
N VAL A 38 -0.50 3.30 3.61
CA VAL A 38 -1.39 3.41 4.76
C VAL A 38 -0.57 3.57 6.05
N ALA A 39 -1.01 4.50 6.91
CA ALA A 39 -0.47 4.70 8.24
C ALA A 39 -1.59 4.79 9.28
N LEU A 40 -1.48 4.04 10.38
CA LEU A 40 -2.40 4.14 11.53
C LEU A 40 -2.12 5.40 12.35
N HIS A 41 -3.17 6.12 12.76
CA HIS A 41 -3.05 7.24 13.71
C HIS A 41 -2.53 6.78 15.07
N LYS A 42 -2.93 5.58 15.51
CA LYS A 42 -2.48 4.94 16.75
C LYS A 42 -1.83 3.59 16.43
N PRO A 43 -0.57 3.59 15.97
CA PRO A 43 0.09 2.35 15.55
C PRO A 43 0.31 1.42 16.75
N GLY A 44 0.09 0.12 16.54
CA GLY A 44 0.42 -0.95 17.47
C GLY A 44 1.95 -1.17 17.57
N TRP A 45 2.39 -2.16 18.33
CA TRP A 45 3.82 -2.40 18.55
C TRP A 45 4.56 -2.75 17.24
N LEU A 46 3.95 -3.56 16.37
CA LEU A 46 4.55 -3.96 15.09
C LEU A 46 4.71 -2.79 14.15
N GLN A 47 3.65 -1.98 13.98
CA GLN A 47 3.69 -0.80 13.12
C GLN A 47 4.71 0.23 13.63
N ARG A 48 4.76 0.49 14.95
CA ARG A 48 5.78 1.35 15.56
C ARG A 48 7.20 0.83 15.31
N ARG A 49 7.37 -0.48 15.32
CA ARG A 49 8.67 -1.10 15.03
C ARG A 49 9.07 -0.87 13.58
N ILE A 50 8.15 -1.07 12.62
CA ILE A 50 8.37 -0.79 11.20
C ILE A 50 8.74 0.70 11.02
N GLN A 51 7.98 1.62 11.60
CA GLN A 51 8.21 3.05 11.52
C GLN A 51 9.57 3.46 12.10
N ARG A 52 9.93 2.94 13.28
CA ARG A 52 11.23 3.21 13.92
C ARG A 52 12.39 2.71 13.06
N THR A 53 12.24 1.53 12.50
CA THR A 53 13.17 0.89 11.58
C THR A 53 13.41 1.74 10.33
N GLN A 54 12.33 2.20 9.72
CA GLN A 54 12.40 3.06 8.55
C GLN A 54 12.95 4.46 8.89
N GLY A 55 12.65 4.98 10.07
CA GLY A 55 13.13 6.29 10.55
C GLY A 55 14.64 6.37 10.76
N GLN A 56 15.37 5.27 10.71
CA GLN A 56 16.84 5.29 10.69
C GLN A 56 17.41 5.64 9.32
N LEU A 57 16.61 5.49 8.25
CA LEU A 57 17.03 5.71 6.86
C LEU A 57 16.27 6.83 6.16
N PHE A 58 15.08 7.18 6.66
CA PHE A 58 14.16 8.11 6.02
C PHE A 58 13.61 9.11 7.03
N GLU A 59 13.29 10.30 6.55
CA GLU A 59 12.53 11.28 7.30
C GLU A 59 11.12 10.77 7.63
N TRP A 60 10.48 11.37 8.64
CA TRP A 60 9.19 10.92 9.14
C TRP A 60 8.10 10.85 8.06
N ASP A 61 8.07 11.78 7.13
CA ASP A 61 7.09 11.83 6.04
C ASP A 61 7.13 10.58 5.13
N HIS A 62 8.26 9.89 5.10
CA HIS A 62 8.40 8.62 4.41
C HIS A 62 8.35 7.43 5.37
N ALA A 63 8.94 7.55 6.57
CA ALA A 63 9.07 6.46 7.54
C ALA A 63 7.75 6.08 8.22
N ARG A 64 6.74 6.96 8.24
CA ARG A 64 5.47 6.74 8.92
C ARG A 64 4.58 5.64 8.30
N TRP A 65 4.77 5.34 7.03
CA TRP A 65 3.97 4.36 6.30
C TRP A 65 4.38 2.94 6.69
N HIS A 66 3.41 2.14 7.09
CA HIS A 66 3.69 0.77 7.55
C HIS A 66 3.05 -0.31 6.67
N HIS A 67 2.20 0.08 5.73
CA HIS A 67 1.55 -0.85 4.82
C HIS A 67 1.45 -0.27 3.41
N ALA A 68 1.39 -1.15 2.42
CA ALA A 68 1.32 -0.82 1.00
C ALA A 68 0.30 -1.71 0.30
N LEU A 69 -0.58 -1.10 -0.48
CA LEU A 69 -1.60 -1.75 -1.29
C LEU A 69 -1.34 -1.44 -2.75
N VAL A 70 -1.73 -2.34 -3.63
CA VAL A 70 -1.72 -2.14 -5.09
C VAL A 70 -3.15 -1.94 -5.55
N SER A 71 -3.48 -0.80 -6.14
CA SER A 71 -4.81 -0.56 -6.69
C SER A 71 -5.09 -1.48 -7.88
N GLY A 72 -6.24 -2.16 -7.85
CA GLY A 72 -6.82 -2.87 -9.01
C GLY A 72 -7.62 -1.95 -9.93
N GLY A 73 -7.85 -0.71 -9.48
CA GLY A 73 -8.81 0.23 -10.04
C GLY A 73 -10.12 0.21 -9.26
N GLY A 74 -10.79 1.38 -9.19
CA GLY A 74 -12.00 1.50 -8.39
C GLY A 74 -11.75 1.24 -6.90
N THR A 75 -12.47 0.32 -6.30
CA THR A 75 -12.39 0.02 -4.86
C THR A 75 -11.51 -1.19 -4.52
N GLU A 76 -11.10 -1.95 -5.52
CA GLU A 76 -10.32 -3.17 -5.34
C GLU A 76 -8.84 -2.86 -5.12
N VAL A 77 -8.23 -3.60 -4.20
CA VAL A 77 -6.80 -3.56 -3.94
C VAL A 77 -6.24 -4.97 -3.78
N CYS A 78 -4.97 -5.11 -4.11
CA CYS A 78 -4.20 -6.32 -3.83
C CYS A 78 -3.16 -5.98 -2.74
N GLU A 79 -3.08 -6.82 -1.72
CA GLU A 79 -2.21 -6.59 -0.58
C GLU A 79 -1.62 -7.88 -0.01
N ALA A 80 -0.47 -7.77 0.65
CA ALA A 80 0.12 -8.87 1.37
C ALA A 80 -0.17 -8.72 2.87
N LEU A 81 -0.99 -9.63 3.39
CA LEU A 81 -1.34 -9.78 4.80
C LEU A 81 -0.63 -11.00 5.41
N LEU A 82 -0.74 -11.19 6.72
CA LEU A 82 -0.17 -12.37 7.41
C LEU A 82 -0.72 -13.70 6.85
N THR A 83 -1.91 -13.67 6.28
CA THR A 83 -2.56 -14.82 5.61
C THR A 83 -2.07 -15.07 4.19
N GLY A 84 -1.26 -14.19 3.63
CA GLY A 84 -0.77 -14.24 2.25
C GLY A 84 -1.18 -13.01 1.44
N VAL A 85 -0.98 -13.09 0.12
CA VAL A 85 -1.42 -12.07 -0.82
C VAL A 85 -2.90 -12.29 -1.14
N VAL A 86 -3.71 -11.26 -0.93
CA VAL A 86 -5.17 -11.30 -1.08
C VAL A 86 -5.68 -10.11 -1.89
N ALA A 87 -6.82 -10.29 -2.54
CA ALA A 87 -7.63 -9.18 -3.02
C ALA A 87 -8.56 -8.74 -1.89
N SER A 88 -8.66 -7.44 -1.65
CA SER A 88 -9.48 -6.81 -0.63
C SER A 88 -10.07 -5.50 -1.14
N GLN A 89 -10.77 -4.78 -0.28
CA GLN A 89 -11.34 -3.49 -0.60
C GLN A 89 -10.60 -2.40 0.18
N TYR A 90 -10.24 -1.29 -0.44
CA TYR A 90 -9.49 -0.22 0.24
C TYR A 90 -10.28 0.41 1.40
N TRP A 91 -11.60 0.34 1.39
CA TRP A 91 -12.43 0.87 2.47
C TRP A 91 -12.30 0.13 3.81
N ASP A 92 -11.68 -1.04 3.85
CA ASP A 92 -11.32 -1.70 5.11
C ASP A 92 -10.41 -0.81 5.98
N TYR A 93 -9.75 0.16 5.34
CA TYR A 93 -8.89 1.16 5.96
C TYR A 93 -9.59 2.52 6.19
N MET A 94 -10.82 2.74 5.66
CA MET A 94 -11.49 4.04 5.61
C MET A 94 -12.34 4.40 6.86
N ALA A 95 -12.19 3.67 7.97
CA ALA A 95 -12.97 3.92 9.20
C ALA A 95 -12.39 5.05 10.09
N GLY A 96 -11.59 5.95 9.54
CA GLY A 96 -11.06 7.12 10.26
C GLY A 96 -9.83 6.87 11.13
N ALA A 97 -9.25 5.67 11.10
CA ALA A 97 -8.09 5.32 11.90
C ALA A 97 -6.76 5.44 11.13
N HIS A 98 -6.81 5.77 9.84
CA HIS A 98 -5.66 5.72 8.94
C HIS A 98 -5.47 7.00 8.16
N ASP A 99 -4.20 7.31 7.88
CA ASP A 99 -3.78 8.25 6.85
C ASP A 99 -3.43 7.49 5.57
N PHE A 100 -3.56 8.18 4.45
CA PHE A 100 -3.32 7.64 3.12
C PHE A 100 -2.36 8.51 2.33
N LYS A 101 -1.58 7.87 1.47
CA LYS A 101 -0.81 8.52 0.41
C LYS A 101 -0.93 7.66 -0.84
N VAL A 102 -1.37 8.25 -1.93
CA VAL A 102 -1.42 7.58 -3.23
C VAL A 102 -0.25 8.04 -4.09
N ARG A 103 0.43 7.09 -4.71
CA ARG A 103 1.53 7.36 -5.61
C ARG A 103 1.33 6.66 -6.94
N ARG A 104 1.67 7.33 -8.02
CA ARG A 104 1.54 6.83 -9.40
C ARG A 104 2.89 6.82 -10.08
N ILE A 105 3.15 5.78 -10.86
CA ILE A 105 4.41 5.62 -11.60
C ILE A 105 4.49 6.71 -12.67
N LYS A 106 5.60 7.46 -12.66
CA LYS A 106 5.87 8.52 -13.63
C LYS A 106 5.92 7.97 -15.05
N ASN A 107 5.33 8.71 -15.98
CA ASN A 107 5.40 8.44 -17.43
C ASN A 107 4.94 7.02 -17.84
N ALA A 108 4.30 6.26 -16.93
CA ALA A 108 3.73 4.97 -17.27
C ALA A 108 2.39 5.14 -18.01
N THR A 109 2.22 4.40 -19.10
CA THR A 109 0.93 4.34 -19.80
C THR A 109 -0.10 3.58 -18.95
N SER A 110 -1.38 3.76 -19.23
CA SER A 110 -2.45 3.00 -18.56
C SER A 110 -2.24 1.48 -18.71
N GLU A 111 -1.78 1.03 -19.88
CA GLU A 111 -1.46 -0.39 -20.11
C GLU A 111 -0.37 -0.89 -19.17
N VAL A 112 0.71 -0.14 -19.00
CA VAL A 112 1.82 -0.52 -18.10
C VAL A 112 1.34 -0.57 -16.64
N ARG A 113 0.53 0.42 -16.21
CA ARG A 113 -0.06 0.42 -14.87
C ARG A 113 -1.01 -0.76 -14.65
N THR A 114 -1.84 -1.08 -15.64
CA THR A 114 -2.72 -2.27 -15.61
C THR A 114 -1.90 -3.55 -15.48
N ARG A 115 -0.75 -3.65 -16.15
CA ARG A 115 0.15 -4.81 -15.98
C ARG A 115 0.70 -4.90 -14.55
N VAL A 116 1.00 -3.78 -13.88
CA VAL A 116 1.40 -3.79 -12.46
C VAL A 116 0.30 -4.40 -11.59
N ALA A 117 -0.95 -3.92 -11.75
CA ALA A 117 -2.09 -4.47 -11.01
C ALA A 117 -2.29 -5.97 -11.29
N TYR A 118 -2.21 -6.37 -12.56
CA TYR A 118 -2.31 -7.77 -12.97
C TYR A 118 -1.23 -8.64 -12.32
N TYR A 119 0.04 -8.21 -12.36
CA TYR A 119 1.12 -8.97 -11.74
C TYR A 119 0.99 -9.06 -10.21
N ALA A 120 0.53 -8.00 -9.54
CA ALA A 120 0.20 -8.08 -8.13
C ALA A 120 -0.88 -9.14 -7.86
N ALA A 121 -1.95 -9.16 -8.65
CA ALA A 121 -3.02 -10.14 -8.52
C ALA A 121 -2.56 -11.58 -8.80
N THR A 122 -1.60 -11.80 -9.72
CA THR A 122 -1.05 -13.15 -9.99
C THR A 122 -0.24 -13.72 -8.83
N LEU A 123 0.21 -12.86 -7.89
CA LEU A 123 0.86 -13.28 -6.66
C LEU A 123 -0.14 -13.67 -5.55
N SER A 124 -1.45 -13.58 -5.81
CA SER A 124 -2.50 -14.08 -4.91
C SER A 124 -2.22 -15.53 -4.51
N ARG A 125 -2.47 -15.83 -3.22
CA ARG A 125 -2.17 -17.13 -2.58
C ARG A 125 -0.67 -17.40 -2.33
N THR A 126 0.23 -16.47 -2.65
CA THR A 126 1.63 -16.54 -2.21
C THR A 126 1.68 -16.34 -0.70
N ALA A 127 2.41 -17.20 0.01
CA ALA A 127 2.55 -17.10 1.46
C ALA A 127 3.17 -15.76 1.88
N TYR A 128 2.80 -15.25 3.06
CA TYR A 128 3.36 -14.02 3.62
C TYR A 128 4.80 -14.19 4.08
N GLY A 129 5.64 -13.20 3.78
CA GLY A 129 7.08 -13.23 4.09
C GLY A 129 7.42 -12.82 5.53
N PHE A 130 6.95 -13.55 6.54
CA PHE A 130 7.28 -13.25 7.94
C PHE A 130 8.79 -13.12 8.20
N GLY A 131 9.60 -13.97 7.55
CA GLY A 131 11.05 -13.90 7.60
C GLY A 131 11.65 -12.63 6.98
N ALA A 132 10.94 -11.92 6.09
CA ALA A 132 11.41 -10.66 5.54
C ALA A 132 11.33 -9.51 6.56
N ILE A 133 10.31 -9.49 7.42
CA ILE A 133 10.21 -8.51 8.54
C ILE A 133 11.35 -8.71 9.53
N LEU A 134 11.67 -9.98 9.87
CA LEU A 134 12.79 -10.30 10.75
C LEU A 134 14.13 -9.91 10.13
N ARG A 135 14.30 -10.05 8.82
CA ARG A 135 15.52 -9.66 8.11
C ARG A 135 15.73 -8.15 8.10
N ILE A 136 14.68 -7.38 7.81
CA ILE A 136 14.73 -5.91 7.88
C ILE A 136 15.15 -5.48 9.29
N LYS A 137 14.57 -6.10 10.33
CA LYS A 137 14.94 -5.84 11.72
C LYS A 137 16.42 -6.14 12.00
N ASN A 138 16.87 -7.34 11.67
CA ASN A 138 18.23 -7.77 11.99
C ASN A 138 19.29 -6.94 11.23
N ALA A 139 19.00 -6.57 9.97
CA ALA A 139 19.87 -5.71 9.19
C ALA A 139 20.07 -4.32 9.82
N ILE A 140 19.08 -3.84 10.58
CA ILE A 140 19.13 -2.53 11.24
C ILE A 140 19.75 -2.63 12.64
N ASP A 141 19.39 -3.65 13.42
CA ASP A 141 19.96 -3.88 14.77
C ASP A 141 21.49 -4.10 14.71
N ASP A 142 22.01 -4.65 13.61
CA ASP A 142 23.46 -4.90 13.39
C ASP A 142 24.24 -3.69 12.83
N ASN A 143 23.63 -2.52 12.69
CA ASN A 143 24.20 -1.35 11.99
C ASN A 143 24.68 -1.63 10.57
N ASP A 144 24.27 -2.76 9.98
CA ASP A 144 24.51 -3.13 8.58
C ASP A 144 23.16 -3.37 7.90
N PRO A 145 22.54 -2.31 7.32
CA PRO A 145 21.24 -2.43 6.65
C PRO A 145 21.28 -3.43 5.48
N TRP A 146 22.45 -3.94 5.14
CA TRP A 146 22.67 -4.77 3.97
C TRP A 146 23.21 -6.18 4.29
N LYS A 147 23.34 -6.54 5.56
CA LYS A 147 23.82 -7.86 5.96
C LYS A 147 22.87 -8.96 5.43
N ARG A 148 23.41 -9.87 4.66
CA ARG A 148 22.63 -10.97 4.06
C ARG A 148 22.15 -11.90 5.17
N SER A 149 20.86 -11.90 5.45
CA SER A 149 20.24 -12.98 6.20
C SER A 149 20.19 -14.23 5.30
N LEU A 150 20.74 -15.35 5.78
CA LEU A 150 20.72 -16.65 5.10
C LEU A 150 19.33 -17.29 5.02
N LEU A 151 18.34 -16.72 5.69
CA LEU A 151 16.97 -17.21 5.68
C LEU A 151 16.23 -16.67 4.44
N ARG A 152 16.16 -17.43 3.38
CA ARG A 152 15.22 -17.20 2.28
C ARG A 152 13.79 -17.40 2.78
N SER A 153 13.10 -16.32 3.08
CA SER A 153 11.65 -16.39 3.29
C SER A 153 10.97 -16.68 1.95
N ARG A 154 10.09 -17.65 1.93
CA ARG A 154 9.31 -18.01 0.74
C ARG A 154 8.08 -17.12 0.52
N GLY A 155 7.89 -16.08 1.35
CA GLY A 155 6.72 -15.23 1.30
C GLY A 155 7.03 -13.79 0.93
N VAL A 156 6.01 -13.05 0.54
CA VAL A 156 6.05 -11.66 0.07
C VAL A 156 5.49 -10.74 1.15
N ILE A 157 6.15 -9.61 1.43
CA ILE A 157 5.59 -8.53 2.26
C ILE A 157 4.92 -7.46 1.38
N CYS A 158 4.12 -6.59 1.98
CA CYS A 158 3.30 -5.61 1.26
C CYS A 158 4.10 -4.70 0.29
N SER A 159 5.23 -4.17 0.73
CA SER A 159 6.08 -3.32 -0.12
C SER A 159 6.80 -4.12 -1.23
N GLN A 160 7.19 -5.35 -0.92
CA GLN A 160 7.81 -6.25 -1.90
C GLN A 160 6.80 -6.64 -2.99
N LEU A 161 5.52 -6.87 -2.62
CA LEU A 161 4.46 -7.15 -3.58
C LEU A 161 4.39 -6.10 -4.69
N TYR A 162 4.32 -4.82 -4.28
CA TYR A 162 4.29 -3.72 -5.24
C TYR A 162 5.57 -3.65 -6.09
N PHE A 163 6.72 -3.76 -5.44
CA PHE A 163 8.01 -3.67 -6.11
C PHE A 163 8.20 -4.79 -7.15
N GLU A 164 7.88 -6.03 -6.80
CA GLU A 164 7.96 -7.17 -7.74
C GLU A 164 6.96 -7.05 -8.88
N ALA A 165 5.74 -6.56 -8.61
CA ALA A 165 4.75 -6.30 -9.65
C ALA A 165 5.27 -5.26 -10.66
N CYS A 166 5.90 -4.18 -10.19
CA CYS A 166 6.55 -3.17 -11.03
C CYS A 166 7.68 -3.77 -11.86
N MET A 167 8.58 -4.55 -11.24
CA MET A 167 9.67 -5.20 -11.97
C MET A 167 9.18 -6.12 -13.08
N ARG A 168 8.15 -6.92 -12.84
CA ARG A 168 7.52 -7.77 -13.86
C ARG A 168 6.85 -6.97 -14.98
N ALA A 169 6.36 -5.78 -14.68
CA ALA A 169 5.83 -4.85 -15.67
C ALA A 169 6.92 -4.09 -16.45
N GLY A 170 8.20 -4.33 -16.14
CA GLY A 170 9.34 -3.65 -16.77
C GLY A 170 9.71 -2.31 -16.16
N ILE A 171 9.24 -2.03 -14.94
CA ILE A 171 9.48 -0.76 -14.24
C ILE A 171 10.50 -0.96 -13.12
N LEU A 172 11.57 -0.18 -13.12
CA LEU A 172 12.57 -0.14 -12.08
C LEU A 172 12.33 1.02 -11.15
N LEU A 173 11.90 0.75 -9.90
CA LEU A 173 11.66 1.77 -8.87
C LEU A 173 12.95 2.19 -8.12
N GLY A 174 14.07 1.54 -8.39
CA GLY A 174 15.38 1.79 -7.79
C GLY A 174 16.27 0.56 -7.83
N ALA A 175 17.54 0.73 -7.47
CA ALA A 175 18.54 -0.34 -7.44
C ALA A 175 18.54 -1.12 -6.10
N ILE A 176 17.40 -1.28 -5.47
CA ILE A 176 17.26 -1.95 -4.18
C ILE A 176 16.81 -3.40 -4.42
N PRO A 177 17.41 -4.39 -3.76
CA PRO A 177 16.91 -5.76 -3.81
C PRO A 177 15.45 -5.83 -3.31
N ALA A 178 14.59 -6.57 -4.01
CA ALA A 178 13.16 -6.65 -3.72
C ALA A 178 12.85 -7.05 -2.26
N ASP A 179 13.68 -7.95 -1.69
CA ASP A 179 13.55 -8.42 -0.31
C ASP A 179 13.93 -7.39 0.77
N ARG A 180 14.38 -6.20 0.37
CA ARG A 180 14.76 -5.09 1.26
C ARG A 180 13.89 -3.85 1.09
N VAL A 181 12.95 -3.88 0.17
CA VAL A 181 12.06 -2.76 -0.08
C VAL A 181 11.08 -2.62 1.09
N THR A 182 10.98 -1.41 1.63
CA THR A 182 10.02 -1.04 2.68
C THR A 182 9.00 -0.05 2.14
N PRO A 183 7.86 0.16 2.82
CA PRO A 183 6.92 1.23 2.46
C PRO A 183 7.58 2.62 2.35
N ALA A 184 8.59 2.92 3.18
CA ALA A 184 9.34 4.18 3.10
C ALA A 184 10.14 4.32 1.79
N HIS A 185 10.75 3.25 1.31
CA HIS A 185 11.43 3.25 0.00
C HIS A 185 10.45 3.59 -1.12
N LEU A 186 9.26 2.99 -1.10
CA LEU A 186 8.20 3.28 -2.08
C LEU A 186 7.69 4.71 -1.94
N SER A 187 7.53 5.19 -0.70
CA SER A 187 7.13 6.57 -0.41
C SER A 187 8.16 7.61 -0.91
N ALA A 188 9.44 7.30 -0.84
CA ALA A 188 10.53 8.21 -1.25
C ALA A 188 10.95 8.07 -2.72
N SER A 189 10.41 7.09 -3.46
CA SER A 189 10.84 6.79 -4.83
C SER A 189 10.65 7.99 -5.76
N LYS A 190 11.72 8.40 -6.43
CA LYS A 190 11.69 9.48 -7.43
C LYS A 190 11.02 9.06 -8.76
N GLN A 191 10.75 7.77 -8.94
CA GLN A 191 10.07 7.22 -10.10
C GLN A 191 8.53 7.31 -9.99
N MET A 192 8.03 7.90 -8.92
CA MET A 192 6.60 8.03 -8.67
C MET A 192 6.24 9.47 -8.32
N ASP A 193 5.06 9.88 -8.75
CA ASP A 193 4.44 11.14 -8.35
C ASP A 193 3.40 10.92 -7.26
N ASP A 194 3.21 11.93 -6.41
CA ASP A 194 2.11 11.95 -5.45
C ASP A 194 0.81 12.27 -6.18
N VAL A 195 -0.23 11.48 -5.94
CA VAL A 195 -1.57 11.72 -6.47
C VAL A 195 -2.39 12.40 -5.38
N PRO A 196 -2.93 13.60 -5.63
CA PRO A 196 -3.78 14.29 -4.66
C PRO A 196 -5.00 13.45 -4.28
N LEU A 197 -5.25 13.30 -2.98
CA LEU A 197 -6.40 12.54 -2.49
C LEU A 197 -7.70 13.30 -2.78
N GLN A 198 -8.66 12.60 -3.34
CA GLN A 198 -10.02 13.11 -3.55
C GLN A 198 -10.97 12.38 -2.59
N TRP A 199 -11.82 13.14 -1.90
CA TRP A 199 -12.73 12.60 -0.90
C TRP A 199 -14.18 12.88 -1.30
N ILE A 200 -15.04 11.89 -1.04
CA ILE A 200 -16.48 12.00 -1.15
C ILE A 200 -17.05 12.06 0.26
N GLU A 201 -17.79 13.13 0.59
CA GLU A 201 -18.53 13.25 1.83
C GLU A 201 -19.77 12.34 1.78
N LEU A 202 -19.91 11.49 2.78
CA LEU A 202 -21.06 10.61 2.93
C LEU A 202 -22.11 11.32 3.77
N LYS A 203 -23.35 11.42 3.27
CA LYS A 203 -24.46 11.92 4.09
C LYS A 203 -24.66 10.98 5.26
N THR A 204 -24.46 11.49 6.47
CA THR A 204 -24.89 10.81 7.70
C THR A 204 -26.40 10.63 7.61
N GLN A 205 -26.89 9.43 7.47
CA GLN A 205 -28.33 9.18 7.69
C GLN A 205 -28.55 9.39 9.19
N SER A 206 -29.27 10.46 9.52
CA SER A 206 -29.85 10.63 10.86
C SER A 206 -30.76 9.43 11.11
N VAL A 207 -30.39 8.59 12.07
CA VAL A 207 -31.22 7.52 12.59
C VAL A 207 -32.28 8.13 13.49
#